data_d9527ef9555eb763a70e01eb66017107
#
_entry.id   d9527ef9555eb763a70e01eb66017107
#
_cell.length_a   1.000
_cell.length_b   1.000
_cell.length_c   1.000
_cell.angle_alpha   90.00
_cell.angle_beta   90.00
_cell.angle_gamma   90.00
#
_symmetry.space_group_name_H-M   'P 1'
#
loop_
_entity.id
_entity.type
_entity.pdbx_description
1 polymer ?
#
loop_
_entity_poly.entity_id
_entity_poly.type
_entity_poly.pdbx_seq_one_letter_code
_entity_poly.pdbx_strand_id
1 'polypeptide(L)'
;MKLRALVIAALVGMLAALTSVAAQPLTPHFPGWERYFTVSWEPFERRGQPYLRGYIVNSYGVTATRVQLLVDSLDSSGQIVAQRVEWLVGSNLPGFSTTYFEVPIRQQASRYRVSVFAFDFVESARIEPQAP
;
A
#
# COMPACT_ATOMS: atom_id res chain seq x y z
N MET A 1 -50.79 3.55 -56.68
CA MET A 1 -50.47 3.79 -55.25
C MET A 1 -49.22 3.04 -54.91
N LYS A 2 -48.19 3.76 -54.65
CA LYS A 2 -46.89 3.15 -54.22
C LYS A 2 -46.82 3.20 -52.69
N LEU A 3 -46.95 2.04 -52.06
CA LEU A 3 -46.69 1.88 -50.64
C LEU A 3 -45.19 2.00 -50.42
N ARG A 4 -44.77 3.08 -49.83
CA ARG A 4 -43.41 3.19 -49.34
C ARG A 4 -43.38 2.55 -47.97
N ALA A 5 -42.84 1.36 -47.90
CA ALA A 5 -42.52 0.72 -46.63
C ALA A 5 -41.38 1.50 -45.98
N LEU A 6 -41.67 2.19 -44.90
CA LEU A 6 -40.66 2.81 -44.04
C LEU A 6 -40.07 1.68 -43.20
N VAL A 7 -38.88 1.23 -43.58
CA VAL A 7 -38.12 0.32 -42.74
C VAL A 7 -37.47 1.20 -41.66
N ILE A 8 -38.10 1.26 -40.51
CA ILE A 8 -37.45 1.81 -39.31
C ILE A 8 -36.48 0.74 -38.83
N ALA A 9 -35.22 0.90 -39.20
CA ALA A 9 -34.15 0.14 -38.58
C ALA A 9 -34.02 0.65 -37.15
N ALA A 10 -34.61 -0.07 -36.21
CA ALA A 10 -34.31 0.15 -34.79
C ALA A 10 -32.86 -0.26 -34.54
N LEU A 11 -31.97 0.70 -34.52
CA LEU A 11 -30.64 0.53 -33.99
C LEU A 11 -30.79 0.37 -32.48
N VAL A 12 -30.93 -0.87 -32.03
CA VAL A 12 -30.74 -1.19 -30.62
C VAL A 12 -29.26 -1.01 -30.34
N GLY A 13 -28.91 0.21 -29.91
CA GLY A 13 -27.62 0.48 -29.37
C GLY A 13 -27.43 -0.37 -28.12
N MET A 14 -26.73 -1.48 -28.27
CA MET A 14 -26.27 -2.27 -27.15
C MET A 14 -25.25 -1.42 -26.41
N LEU A 15 -25.70 -0.64 -25.41
CA LEU A 15 -24.82 0.01 -24.47
C LEU A 15 -24.19 -1.13 -23.68
N ALA A 16 -23.02 -1.57 -24.11
CA ALA A 16 -22.15 -2.39 -23.27
C ALA A 16 -21.80 -1.51 -22.07
N ALA A 17 -22.49 -1.72 -20.96
CA ALA A 17 -22.06 -1.18 -19.69
C ALA A 17 -20.68 -1.75 -19.42
N LEU A 18 -19.65 -0.93 -19.65
CA LEU A 18 -18.31 -1.21 -19.16
C LEU A 18 -18.41 -1.16 -17.65
N THR A 19 -18.74 -2.30 -17.04
CA THR A 19 -18.51 -2.49 -15.61
C THR A 19 -17.00 -2.51 -15.44
N SER A 20 -16.43 -1.34 -15.11
CA SER A 20 -15.08 -1.30 -14.62
C SER A 20 -15.09 -2.09 -13.31
N VAL A 21 -14.51 -3.30 -13.36
CA VAL A 21 -14.19 -4.03 -12.13
C VAL A 21 -13.18 -3.17 -11.40
N ALA A 22 -13.64 -2.44 -10.38
CA ALA A 22 -12.75 -1.72 -9.50
C ALA A 22 -11.78 -2.75 -8.92
N ALA A 23 -10.48 -2.58 -9.19
CA ALA A 23 -9.45 -3.41 -8.59
C ALA A 23 -9.66 -3.38 -7.07
N GLN A 24 -9.65 -4.55 -6.43
CA GLN A 24 -9.76 -4.62 -4.99
C GLN A 24 -8.57 -3.88 -4.35
N PRO A 25 -8.81 -3.08 -3.29
CA PRO A 25 -7.73 -2.39 -2.61
C PRO A 25 -6.69 -3.39 -2.08
N LEU A 26 -5.42 -2.99 -2.16
CA LEU A 26 -4.35 -3.71 -1.51
C LEU A 26 -4.53 -3.65 0.00
N THR A 27 -4.22 -4.75 0.66
CA THR A 27 -4.24 -4.86 2.12
C THR A 27 -2.92 -5.47 2.59
N PRO A 28 -2.50 -5.22 3.84
CA PRO A 28 -1.34 -5.88 4.42
C PRO A 28 -1.43 -7.40 4.28
N HIS A 29 -0.32 -8.03 3.88
CA HIS A 29 -0.24 -9.48 3.71
C HIS A 29 -0.37 -10.24 5.02
N PHE A 30 0.04 -9.60 6.12
CA PHE A 30 0.01 -10.20 7.45
C PHE A 30 -1.01 -9.45 8.32
N PRO A 31 -2.24 -9.96 8.51
CA PRO A 31 -3.18 -9.41 9.47
C PRO A 31 -2.59 -9.47 10.88
N GLY A 32 -2.62 -8.33 11.59
CA GLY A 32 -2.01 -8.24 12.93
C GLY A 32 -0.54 -7.84 12.94
N TRP A 33 -0.03 -7.26 11.84
CA TRP A 33 1.32 -6.70 11.78
C TRP A 33 1.58 -5.66 12.88
N GLU A 34 0.55 -5.00 13.37
CA GLU A 34 0.62 -4.00 14.44
C GLU A 34 1.12 -4.56 15.78
N ARG A 35 1.11 -5.87 15.93
CA ARG A 35 1.70 -6.53 17.11
C ARG A 35 3.22 -6.39 17.16
N TYR A 36 3.83 -6.19 15.99
CA TYR A 36 5.27 -6.17 15.84
C TYR A 36 5.82 -4.79 15.52
N PHE A 37 5.03 -3.97 14.83
CA PHE A 37 5.49 -2.69 14.31
C PHE A 37 4.56 -1.55 14.72
N THR A 38 5.17 -0.41 15.02
CA THR A 38 4.46 0.86 15.14
C THR A 38 4.97 1.79 14.05
N VAL A 39 4.07 2.38 13.29
CA VAL A 39 4.42 3.30 12.21
C VAL A 39 3.83 4.68 12.51
N SER A 40 4.66 5.70 12.41
CA SER A 40 4.26 7.10 12.47
C SER A 40 4.64 7.80 11.19
N TRP A 41 3.86 8.81 10.79
CA TRP A 41 4.13 9.57 9.57
C TRP A 41 3.56 10.97 9.66
N GLU A 42 4.15 11.87 8.88
CA GLU A 42 3.65 13.23 8.65
C GLU A 42 4.00 13.67 7.23
N PRO A 43 3.17 14.51 6.59
CA PRO A 43 3.54 15.14 5.33
C PRO A 43 4.64 16.17 5.54
N PHE A 44 5.54 16.29 4.56
CA PHE A 44 6.53 17.38 4.50
C PHE A 44 6.89 17.67 3.05
N GLU A 45 7.56 18.80 2.83
CA GLU A 45 8.06 19.18 1.51
C GLU A 45 9.58 19.27 1.51
N ARG A 46 10.18 18.78 0.42
CA ARG A 46 11.59 18.97 0.14
C ARG A 46 11.72 19.53 -1.26
N ARG A 47 12.28 20.75 -1.37
CA ARG A 47 12.45 21.45 -2.64
C ARG A 47 11.15 21.54 -3.46
N GLY A 48 10.04 21.80 -2.79
CA GLY A 48 8.72 21.90 -3.40
C GLY A 48 8.07 20.55 -3.76
N GLN A 49 8.72 19.44 -3.46
CA GLN A 49 8.17 18.09 -3.70
C GLN A 49 7.55 17.51 -2.43
N PRO A 50 6.32 16.99 -2.50
CA PRO A 50 5.65 16.41 -1.34
C PRO A 50 6.16 15.00 -1.03
N TYR A 51 6.36 14.75 0.27
CA TYR A 51 6.77 13.47 0.84
C TYR A 51 5.98 13.17 2.11
N LEU A 52 5.94 11.90 2.47
CA LEU A 52 5.69 11.47 3.85
C LEU A 52 7.01 11.08 4.48
N ARG A 53 7.21 11.49 5.71
CA ARG A 53 8.32 11.05 6.54
C ARG A 53 7.81 10.47 7.85
N GLY A 54 8.54 9.57 8.41
CA GLY A 54 8.13 8.98 9.68
C GLY A 54 9.12 7.96 10.19
N TYR A 55 8.64 7.20 11.16
CA TYR A 55 9.42 6.15 11.80
C TYR A 55 8.64 4.85 11.80
N ILE A 56 9.37 3.77 11.63
CA ILE A 56 8.89 2.43 11.89
C ILE A 56 9.67 1.85 13.07
N VAL A 57 8.96 1.38 14.06
CA VAL A 57 9.52 0.74 15.24
C VAL A 57 9.25 -0.75 15.15
N ASN A 58 10.30 -1.56 15.21
CA ASN A 58 10.17 -2.99 15.42
C ASN A 58 10.12 -3.27 16.92
N SER A 59 8.94 -3.54 17.45
CA SER A 59 8.73 -3.83 18.88
C SER A 59 8.95 -5.30 19.22
N TYR A 60 9.41 -6.08 18.25
CA TYR A 60 9.67 -7.50 18.40
C TYR A 60 11.18 -7.78 18.43
N GLY A 61 11.58 -8.82 19.14
CA GLY A 61 13.00 -9.14 19.35
C GLY A 61 13.71 -9.79 18.16
N VAL A 62 13.06 -9.90 17.02
CA VAL A 62 13.58 -10.56 15.81
C VAL A 62 13.74 -9.52 14.71
N THR A 63 14.86 -9.57 13.99
CA THR A 63 15.10 -8.72 12.84
C THR A 63 14.09 -8.99 11.73
N ALA A 64 13.44 -7.93 11.25
CA ALA A 64 12.62 -7.98 10.06
C ALA A 64 13.44 -7.57 8.84
N THR A 65 13.19 -8.24 7.72
CA THR A 65 13.81 -7.93 6.43
C THR A 65 12.74 -7.80 5.36
N ARG A 66 13.13 -7.27 4.20
CA ARG A 66 12.25 -7.12 3.04
C ARG A 66 10.95 -6.39 3.40
N VAL A 67 11.07 -5.37 4.23
CA VAL A 67 9.93 -4.60 4.71
C VAL A 67 9.41 -3.71 3.61
N GLN A 68 8.14 -3.83 3.33
CA GLN A 68 7.41 -2.99 2.39
C GLN A 68 6.31 -2.23 3.15
N LEU A 69 6.16 -0.96 2.80
CA LEU A 69 5.11 -0.10 3.34
C LEU A 69 3.99 0.05 2.32
N LEU A 70 2.77 0.06 2.79
CA LEU A 70 1.59 0.41 1.99
C LEU A 70 1.20 1.84 2.33
N VAL A 71 1.19 2.70 1.33
CA VAL A 71 0.78 4.10 1.46
C VAL A 71 -0.58 4.26 0.79
N ASP A 72 -1.58 4.57 1.60
CA ASP A 72 -2.92 4.88 1.14
C ASP A 72 -3.12 6.40 1.11
N SER A 73 -3.56 6.92 -0.01
CA SER A 73 -4.07 8.27 -0.15
C SER A 73 -5.57 8.25 0.05
N LEU A 74 -6.07 9.04 1.01
CA LEU A 74 -7.48 9.03 1.41
C LEU A 74 -8.13 10.38 1.09
N ASP A 75 -9.37 10.36 0.64
CA ASP A 75 -10.19 11.56 0.51
C ASP A 75 -10.74 12.02 1.86
N SER A 76 -11.50 13.11 1.85
CA SER A 76 -12.08 13.69 3.07
C SER A 76 -13.08 12.77 3.76
N SER A 77 -13.66 11.80 3.05
CA SER A 77 -14.57 10.80 3.61
C SER A 77 -13.84 9.55 4.12
N GLY A 78 -12.52 9.46 3.94
CA GLY A 78 -11.71 8.31 4.31
C GLY A 78 -11.65 7.21 3.27
N GLN A 79 -12.15 7.46 2.05
CA GLN A 79 -12.06 6.51 0.94
C GLN A 79 -10.67 6.52 0.32
N ILE A 80 -10.18 5.35 -0.07
CA ILE A 80 -8.91 5.19 -0.75
C ILE A 80 -9.05 5.73 -2.18
N VAL A 81 -8.24 6.72 -2.53
CA VAL A 81 -8.17 7.28 -3.89
C VAL A 81 -6.92 6.84 -4.65
N ALA A 82 -5.89 6.42 -3.94
CA ALA A 82 -4.67 5.84 -4.52
C ALA A 82 -3.95 4.98 -3.49
N GLN A 83 -3.18 4.02 -3.96
CA GLN A 83 -2.34 3.16 -3.13
C GLN A 83 -0.98 2.95 -3.79
N ARG A 84 0.05 2.87 -2.98
CA ARG A 84 1.40 2.52 -3.40
C ARG A 84 2.08 1.61 -2.40
N VAL A 85 2.86 0.68 -2.92
CA VAL A 85 3.77 -0.13 -2.12
C VAL A 85 5.17 0.43 -2.30
N GLU A 86 5.82 0.76 -1.19
CA GLU A 86 7.17 1.31 -1.17
C GLU A 86 8.09 0.42 -0.35
N TRP A 87 9.29 0.19 -0.85
CA TRP A 87 10.32 -0.51 -0.09
C TRP A 87 10.86 0.39 1.02
N LEU A 88 11.02 -0.19 2.21
CA LEU A 88 11.78 0.48 3.26
C LEU A 88 13.25 0.48 2.87
N VAL A 89 13.83 1.68 2.77
CA VAL A 89 15.25 1.84 2.44
C VAL A 89 16.11 1.36 3.61
N GLY A 90 17.09 0.52 3.31
CA GLY A 90 17.86 -0.17 4.34
C GLY A 90 17.19 -1.50 4.67
N SER A 91 17.72 -2.59 4.13
CA SER A 91 17.06 -3.88 4.00
C SER A 91 16.68 -4.57 5.32
N ASN A 92 17.19 -4.11 6.46
CA ASN A 92 16.98 -4.76 7.74
C ASN A 92 16.46 -3.78 8.79
N LEU A 93 15.46 -4.23 9.52
CA LEU A 93 14.92 -3.56 10.69
C LEU A 93 15.22 -4.44 11.91
N PRO A 94 16.34 -4.21 12.62
CA PRO A 94 16.70 -5.03 13.76
C PRO A 94 15.62 -5.07 14.83
N GLY A 95 15.58 -6.14 15.61
CA GLY A 95 14.66 -6.24 16.74
C GLY A 95 14.82 -5.07 17.71
N PHE A 96 13.72 -4.54 18.21
CA PHE A 96 13.66 -3.40 19.14
C PHE A 96 14.30 -2.11 18.61
N SER A 97 14.41 -1.96 17.29
CA SER A 97 14.99 -0.77 16.65
C SER A 97 13.94 0.15 16.05
N THR A 98 14.34 1.37 15.83
CA THR A 98 13.56 2.40 15.13
C THR A 98 14.29 2.81 13.86
N THR A 99 13.58 2.86 12.75
CA THR A 99 14.12 3.29 11.47
C THR A 99 13.30 4.45 10.92
N TYR A 100 13.98 5.49 10.47
CA TYR A 100 13.40 6.62 9.77
C TYR A 100 13.11 6.23 8.32
N PHE A 101 12.00 6.71 7.77
CA PHE A 101 11.68 6.54 6.36
C PHE A 101 11.15 7.82 5.73
N GLU A 102 11.35 7.92 4.42
CA GLU A 102 10.74 8.93 3.56
C GLU A 102 10.18 8.24 2.32
N VAL A 103 8.95 8.58 1.95
CA VAL A 103 8.34 8.09 0.72
C VAL A 103 7.71 9.25 -0.04
N PRO A 104 7.86 9.29 -1.38
CA PRO A 104 7.27 10.37 -2.16
C PRO A 104 5.75 10.27 -2.17
N ILE A 105 5.08 11.43 -2.08
CA ILE A 105 3.64 11.54 -2.31
C ILE A 105 3.45 11.74 -3.81
N ARG A 106 2.87 10.75 -4.46
CA ARG A 106 2.61 10.82 -5.90
C ARG A 106 1.18 11.23 -6.23
N GLN A 107 0.28 11.04 -5.29
CA GLN A 107 -1.11 11.45 -5.37
C GLN A 107 -1.44 12.28 -4.15
N GLN A 108 -1.70 13.57 -4.33
CA GLN A 108 -2.14 14.43 -3.24
C GLN A 108 -3.54 14.01 -2.76
N ALA A 109 -3.72 14.02 -1.46
CA ALA A 109 -4.97 13.62 -0.83
C ALA A 109 -5.20 14.40 0.47
N SER A 110 -6.39 14.29 1.03
CA SER A 110 -6.74 14.94 2.29
C SER A 110 -5.99 14.33 3.47
N ARG A 111 -5.77 13.02 3.43
CA ARG A 111 -5.05 12.28 4.47
C ARG A 111 -4.29 11.11 3.86
N TYR A 112 -3.34 10.62 4.62
CA TYR A 112 -2.55 9.45 4.26
C TYR A 112 -2.57 8.44 5.39
N ARG A 113 -2.47 7.17 5.03
CA ARG A 113 -2.30 6.08 5.98
C ARG A 113 -1.13 5.22 5.52
N VAL A 114 -0.22 4.94 6.45
CA VAL A 114 0.92 4.07 6.20
C VAL A 114 0.77 2.82 7.06
N SER A 115 0.89 1.67 6.43
CA SER A 115 0.86 0.38 7.08
C SER A 115 2.03 -0.49 6.61
N VAL A 116 2.33 -1.55 7.32
CA VAL A 116 3.32 -2.53 6.88
C VAL A 116 2.64 -3.52 5.94
N PHE A 117 3.06 -3.52 4.70
CA PHE A 117 2.46 -4.33 3.64
C PHE A 117 2.96 -5.77 3.65
N ALA A 118 4.29 -5.92 3.74
CA ALA A 118 4.93 -7.22 3.76
C ALA A 118 6.27 -7.14 4.50
N PHE A 119 6.69 -8.22 5.08
CA PHE A 119 7.97 -8.38 5.76
C PHE A 119 8.27 -9.86 5.99
N ASP A 120 9.53 -10.15 6.25
CA ASP A 120 9.99 -11.46 6.71
C ASP A 120 10.76 -11.28 8.01
N PHE A 121 10.63 -12.24 8.92
CA PHE A 121 11.52 -12.33 10.07
C PHE A 121 12.72 -13.22 9.73
N VAL A 122 13.92 -12.77 10.09
CA VAL A 122 15.12 -13.57 9.96
C VAL A 122 15.11 -14.62 11.06
N GLU A 123 15.00 -15.88 10.68
CA GLU A 123 15.25 -16.96 11.63
C GLU A 123 16.74 -16.96 11.97
N SER A 124 17.05 -16.74 13.23
CA SER A 124 18.40 -17.00 13.73
C SER A 124 18.69 -18.47 13.53
N ALA A 125 19.66 -18.79 12.69
CA ALA A 125 20.16 -20.15 12.62
C ALA A 125 20.55 -20.55 14.05
N ARG A 126 19.82 -21.49 14.63
CA ARG A 126 20.24 -22.14 15.85
C ARG A 126 21.54 -22.86 15.50
N ILE A 127 22.64 -22.30 15.94
CA ILE A 127 23.87 -23.09 16.04
C ILE A 127 23.56 -24.11 17.12
N GLU A 128 23.13 -25.30 16.70
CA GLU A 128 23.12 -26.40 17.64
C GLU A 128 24.57 -26.62 18.08
N PRO A 129 24.86 -26.57 19.39
CA PRO A 129 26.18 -26.95 19.84
C PRO A 129 26.38 -28.39 19.43
N GLN A 130 27.32 -28.63 18.51
CA GLN A 130 27.71 -30.00 18.21
C GLN A 130 28.24 -30.57 19.52
N ALA A 131 27.52 -31.56 20.03
CA ALA A 131 28.02 -32.33 21.14
C ALA A 131 29.36 -32.95 20.75
N PRO A 132 30.36 -32.96 21.64
CA PRO A 132 31.67 -33.53 21.35
C PRO A 132 31.60 -35.01 21.06
#